data_137fb4634d815083eef450d81814d0f4
#
_entry.id   137fb4634d815083eef450d81814d0f4
#
_cell.length_a   1.000
_cell.length_b   1.000
_cell.length_c   1.000
_cell.angle_alpha   90.00
_cell.angle_beta   90.00
_cell.angle_gamma   90.00
#
_symmetry.space_group_name_H-M   'P 1'
#
loop_
_entity.id
_entity.type
_entity.pdbx_description
1 polymer ?
#
loop_
_entity_poly.entity_id
_entity_poly.type
_entity_poly.pdbx_seq_one_letter_code
_entity_poly.pdbx_strand_id
1 'polypeptide(L)'
;MWTVVSRGYCFNAIRLGWFSGHGDILSLLVARLKISEFERSVTTLVEMRGLYCQLAESNEDIKFVFQDKEPPSSVYDHYIKIQVKVCAFSPVNTKLLAELKMQKNFLPIGREVAGIVIEVGPKVSFFKPNDEVVGILPLDCTESGFSDTLLIHEHSLVPKPEDVSWVDAAGTIRDGLRAYMALHTLSHVSAETTVLVLDGANPFGTIVIQLAHHRGAKLISTVHNNEDKKYLEGLRPTVGIRQPLVARVINLSDSKVDLVDSCLEETGGLGVNIVVDCGVQLYSKEDEFAAKKHLPHKHDIISLLAVAGHWITTEEDLQLDPPDSRLLFCKGASISFLNEEVWQLSYMQQGKYLHILKDVMEKLSIGTFRPQLDEPIPIYEATVVMEMVQKNKVRKKQVVQL
;
A
#
# COMPACT_ATOMS: atom_id res chain seq x y z
N MET A 1 -26.88 -5.39 -10.41
CA MET A 1 -28.15 -6.07 -10.71
C MET A 1 -29.20 -5.90 -9.59
N TRP A 2 -28.98 -4.99 -8.66
CA TRP A 2 -29.86 -4.71 -7.50
C TRP A 2 -30.61 -3.37 -7.58
N THR A 3 -30.33 -2.56 -8.61
CA THR A 3 -30.94 -1.22 -8.77
C THR A 3 -32.25 -1.21 -9.56
N VAL A 4 -32.72 -2.37 -10.05
CA VAL A 4 -33.92 -2.45 -10.92
C VAL A 4 -35.17 -2.91 -10.16
N VAL A 5 -35.05 -3.50 -8.97
CA VAL A 5 -36.20 -4.07 -8.23
C VAL A 5 -36.97 -3.02 -7.42
N SER A 6 -36.35 -1.92 -7.02
CA SER A 6 -37.02 -0.85 -6.24
C SER A 6 -37.89 0.08 -7.10
N ARG A 7 -37.63 0.20 -8.41
CA ARG A 7 -38.44 1.04 -9.31
C ARG A 7 -39.76 0.39 -9.77
N GLY A 8 -39.87 -0.94 -9.68
CA GLY A 8 -41.08 -1.66 -10.12
C GLY A 8 -42.23 -1.58 -9.13
N TYR A 9 -41.98 -1.47 -7.84
CA TYR A 9 -43.04 -1.44 -6.81
C TYR A 9 -43.72 -0.08 -6.63
N CYS A 10 -43.03 1.03 -6.87
CA CYS A 10 -43.65 2.35 -6.80
C CYS A 10 -44.61 2.66 -7.96
N PHE A 11 -44.42 2.09 -9.16
CA PHE A 11 -45.29 2.35 -10.30
C PHE A 11 -46.64 1.62 -10.26
N ASN A 12 -46.71 0.49 -9.57
CA ASN A 12 -47.97 -0.25 -9.44
C ASN A 12 -48.93 0.32 -8.37
N ALA A 13 -48.42 1.02 -7.36
CA ALA A 13 -49.25 1.68 -6.36
C ALA A 13 -49.97 2.93 -6.90
N ILE A 14 -49.42 3.59 -7.91
CA ILE A 14 -50.00 4.79 -8.53
C ILE A 14 -51.08 4.42 -9.60
N ARG A 15 -51.07 3.21 -10.14
CA ARG A 15 -52.01 2.79 -11.18
C ARG A 15 -53.37 2.27 -10.66
N LEU A 16 -53.52 2.00 -9.37
CA LEU A 16 -54.76 1.52 -8.74
C LEU A 16 -55.63 2.61 -8.11
N GLY A 17 -55.22 3.87 -8.14
CA GLY A 17 -55.94 4.99 -7.54
C GLY A 17 -56.74 5.90 -8.49
N TRP A 18 -56.86 5.57 -9.77
CA TRP A 18 -57.46 6.44 -10.79
C TRP A 18 -58.81 5.96 -11.36
N PHE A 19 -59.73 5.49 -10.53
CA PHE A 19 -61.11 5.36 -10.93
C PHE A 19 -62.08 5.50 -9.73
N SER A 20 -62.44 6.74 -9.41
CA SER A 20 -63.78 7.18 -9.03
C SER A 20 -63.75 8.66 -8.68
N GLY A 21 -64.67 9.39 -9.24
CA GLY A 21 -64.71 10.80 -9.32
C GLY A 21 -64.91 11.55 -7.98
N HIS A 22 -64.64 12.85 -8.03
CA HIS A 22 -64.87 13.88 -7.01
C HIS A 22 -64.02 13.71 -5.73
N GLY A 23 -62.72 13.94 -5.84
CA GLY A 23 -61.83 14.13 -4.69
C GLY A 23 -61.50 15.61 -4.52
N ASP A 24 -61.82 16.14 -3.36
CA ASP A 24 -61.55 17.49 -2.88
C ASP A 24 -60.08 17.92 -3.08
N ILE A 25 -59.87 19.17 -3.42
CA ILE A 25 -58.53 19.82 -3.54
C ILE A 25 -57.69 19.61 -2.26
N LEU A 26 -58.35 19.49 -1.11
CA LEU A 26 -57.71 19.14 0.16
C LEU A 26 -57.06 17.73 0.19
N SER A 27 -57.70 16.74 -0.43
CA SER A 27 -57.18 15.38 -0.52
C SER A 27 -55.96 15.28 -1.43
N LEU A 28 -55.91 16.09 -2.48
CA LEU A 28 -54.75 16.19 -3.37
C LEU A 28 -53.56 16.96 -2.69
N LEU A 29 -53.87 17.94 -1.85
CA LEU A 29 -52.85 18.66 -1.03
C LEU A 29 -52.29 17.74 0.08
N VAL A 30 -53.13 16.98 0.75
CA VAL A 30 -52.70 16.01 1.78
C VAL A 30 -51.93 14.84 1.13
N ALA A 31 -52.30 14.38 -0.06
CA ALA A 31 -51.53 13.40 -0.81
C ALA A 31 -50.15 13.96 -1.25
N ARG A 32 -50.11 15.23 -1.69
CA ARG A 32 -48.83 15.92 -2.02
C ARG A 32 -47.96 16.16 -0.81
N LEU A 33 -48.53 16.50 0.35
CA LEU A 33 -47.76 16.66 1.61
C LEU A 33 -47.26 15.31 2.10
N LYS A 34 -48.05 14.25 2.03
CA LYS A 34 -47.61 12.89 2.36
C LYS A 34 -46.56 12.34 1.39
N ILE A 35 -46.62 12.68 0.10
CA ILE A 35 -45.58 12.34 -0.87
C ILE A 35 -44.31 13.16 -0.59
N SER A 36 -44.40 14.44 -0.21
CA SER A 36 -43.23 15.25 0.16
C SER A 36 -42.63 14.84 1.53
N GLU A 37 -43.46 14.38 2.47
CA GLU A 37 -42.97 13.76 3.73
C GLU A 37 -42.39 12.38 3.49
N PHE A 38 -42.96 11.59 2.57
CA PHE A 38 -42.42 10.31 2.16
C PHE A 38 -41.15 10.49 1.32
N GLU A 39 -41.07 11.48 0.44
CA GLU A 39 -39.83 11.85 -0.27
C GLU A 39 -38.78 12.42 0.70
N ARG A 40 -39.16 13.13 1.78
CA ARG A 40 -38.24 13.53 2.84
C ARG A 40 -37.84 12.38 3.77
N SER A 41 -38.67 11.36 3.95
CA SER A 41 -38.33 10.16 4.74
C SER A 41 -37.62 9.11 3.91
N VAL A 42 -37.66 9.19 2.59
CA VAL A 42 -36.92 8.39 1.59
C VAL A 42 -35.70 9.19 1.06
N THR A 43 -35.27 10.25 1.77
CA THR A 43 -33.86 10.55 1.76
C THR A 43 -33.19 9.44 2.56
N THR A 44 -33.07 8.28 1.98
CA THR A 44 -32.16 7.22 2.40
C THR A 44 -30.85 7.96 2.64
N LEU A 45 -30.47 8.10 3.89
CA LEU A 45 -29.10 8.42 4.25
C LEU A 45 -28.27 7.44 3.42
N VAL A 46 -27.58 7.90 2.41
CA VAL A 46 -26.63 7.08 1.67
C VAL A 46 -25.52 6.85 2.65
N GLU A 47 -25.68 5.80 3.47
CA GLU A 47 -24.64 5.38 4.39
C GLU A 47 -23.46 4.88 3.57
N MET A 48 -22.31 5.52 3.75
CA MET A 48 -21.06 5.04 3.16
C MET A 48 -20.48 3.95 4.05
N ARG A 49 -20.29 2.80 3.50
CA ARG A 49 -19.69 1.67 4.19
C ARG A 49 -18.18 1.65 4.01
N GLY A 50 -17.44 1.73 5.11
CA GLY A 50 -15.98 1.68 5.10
C GLY A 50 -15.44 0.57 6.00
N LEU A 51 -14.21 0.12 5.74
CA LEU A 51 -13.53 -0.90 6.54
C LEU A 51 -12.62 -0.23 7.58
N TYR A 52 -12.73 -0.66 8.85
CA TYR A 52 -12.01 -0.10 9.98
C TYR A 52 -11.31 -1.18 10.79
N CYS A 53 -10.17 -0.82 11.36
CA CYS A 53 -9.47 -1.60 12.36
C CYS A 53 -10.00 -1.22 13.75
N GLN A 54 -10.53 -2.18 14.47
CA GLN A 54 -10.91 -2.05 15.87
C GLN A 54 -9.78 -2.62 16.73
N LEU A 55 -9.20 -1.78 17.58
CA LEU A 55 -8.23 -2.19 18.57
C LEU A 55 -8.98 -2.76 19.78
N ALA A 56 -8.64 -3.99 20.20
CA ALA A 56 -9.14 -4.55 21.45
C ALA A 56 -8.43 -3.89 22.64
N GLU A 57 -9.04 -3.94 23.83
CA GLU A 57 -8.44 -3.41 25.07
C GLU A 57 -7.10 -4.09 25.44
N SER A 58 -6.92 -5.34 25.04
CA SER A 58 -5.61 -6.01 25.01
C SER A 58 -5.01 -5.87 23.63
N ASN A 59 -3.88 -5.22 23.50
CA ASN A 59 -3.17 -4.91 22.25
C ASN A 59 -2.87 -6.11 21.29
N GLU A 60 -3.35 -7.30 21.58
CA GLU A 60 -3.04 -8.52 20.86
C GLU A 60 -4.06 -8.92 19.79
N ASP A 61 -5.33 -8.47 19.91
CA ASP A 61 -6.37 -8.86 18.96
C ASP A 61 -6.91 -7.67 18.14
N ILE A 62 -6.41 -7.54 16.93
CA ILE A 62 -6.92 -6.58 15.93
C ILE A 62 -8.10 -7.21 15.20
N LYS A 63 -9.25 -6.53 15.17
CA LYS A 63 -10.42 -6.92 14.40
C LYS A 63 -10.68 -5.93 13.27
N PHE A 64 -11.08 -6.44 12.13
CA PHE A 64 -11.48 -5.62 10.99
C PHE A 64 -12.99 -5.68 10.83
N VAL A 65 -13.64 -4.51 10.83
CA VAL A 65 -15.09 -4.39 10.83
C VAL A 65 -15.54 -3.33 9.84
N PHE A 66 -16.66 -3.59 9.18
CA PHE A 66 -17.32 -2.56 8.40
C PHE A 66 -18.12 -1.62 9.30
N GLN A 67 -18.06 -0.34 8.99
CA GLN A 67 -18.88 0.68 9.63
C GLN A 67 -19.56 1.55 8.59
N ASP A 68 -20.80 1.87 8.86
CA ASP A 68 -21.58 2.80 8.05
C ASP A 68 -21.35 4.22 8.61
N LYS A 69 -21.04 5.16 7.73
CA LYS A 69 -20.82 6.58 8.05
C LYS A 69 -21.61 7.46 7.09
N GLU A 70 -21.97 8.63 7.54
CA GLU A 70 -22.54 9.65 6.66
C GLU A 70 -21.47 10.13 5.66
N PRO A 71 -21.83 10.25 4.37
CA PRO A 71 -20.93 10.80 3.38
C PRO A 71 -20.59 12.26 3.73
N PRO A 72 -19.36 12.71 3.39
CA PRO A 72 -18.99 14.10 3.59
C PRO A 72 -19.99 15.05 2.89
N SER A 73 -20.57 15.96 3.66
CA SER A 73 -21.65 16.83 3.20
C SER A 73 -21.20 17.96 2.29
N SER A 74 -19.93 18.37 2.37
CA SER A 74 -19.37 19.46 1.57
C SER A 74 -17.88 19.32 1.39
N VAL A 75 -17.38 19.80 0.24
CA VAL A 75 -15.95 19.88 -0.04
C VAL A 75 -15.46 21.29 0.30
N TYR A 76 -14.34 21.40 0.99
CA TYR A 76 -13.81 22.67 1.50
C TYR A 76 -12.33 22.84 1.18
N ASP A 77 -11.86 24.07 1.18
CA ASP A 77 -10.46 24.46 1.00
C ASP A 77 -9.73 23.68 -0.12
N HIS A 78 -8.66 22.97 0.21
CA HIS A 78 -7.80 22.16 -0.66
C HIS A 78 -8.22 20.70 -0.74
N TYR A 79 -9.41 20.35 -0.26
CA TYR A 79 -9.91 18.99 -0.28
C TYR A 79 -10.61 18.66 -1.61
N ILE A 80 -10.54 17.42 -1.98
CA ILE A 80 -11.12 16.84 -3.17
C ILE A 80 -12.00 15.67 -2.76
N LYS A 81 -13.19 15.57 -3.32
CA LYS A 81 -14.05 14.40 -3.20
C LYS A 81 -13.78 13.49 -4.38
N ILE A 82 -13.38 12.26 -4.11
CA ILE A 82 -13.15 11.25 -5.14
C ILE A 82 -14.18 10.12 -5.04
N GLN A 83 -14.56 9.56 -6.20
CA GLN A 83 -15.15 8.23 -6.28
C GLN A 83 -14.02 7.22 -6.33
N VAL A 84 -13.89 6.38 -5.33
CA VAL A 84 -12.89 5.32 -5.30
C VAL A 84 -13.25 4.24 -6.30
N LYS A 85 -12.29 3.79 -7.08
CA LYS A 85 -12.42 2.68 -8.03
C LYS A 85 -11.69 1.43 -7.54
N VAL A 86 -10.53 1.63 -6.94
CA VAL A 86 -9.70 0.56 -6.39
C VAL A 86 -9.02 1.04 -5.11
N CYS A 87 -8.96 0.16 -4.13
CA CYS A 87 -8.18 0.34 -2.91
C CYS A 87 -7.29 -0.87 -2.68
N ALA A 88 -6.01 -0.64 -2.35
CA ALA A 88 -5.08 -1.73 -2.05
C ALA A 88 -4.93 -1.95 -0.54
N PHE A 89 -4.59 -3.19 -0.18
CA PHE A 89 -4.35 -3.60 1.19
C PHE A 89 -2.89 -3.42 1.58
N SER A 90 -2.69 -2.91 2.79
CA SER A 90 -1.40 -2.89 3.47
C SER A 90 -1.58 -3.13 4.97
N PRO A 91 -0.59 -3.74 5.64
CA PRO A 91 -0.65 -3.92 7.08
C PRO A 91 -0.80 -2.60 7.82
N VAL A 92 -1.50 -2.62 8.95
CA VAL A 92 -1.63 -1.47 9.85
C VAL A 92 -0.50 -1.53 10.87
N ASN A 93 0.33 -0.49 10.94
CA ASN A 93 1.33 -0.35 11.98
C ASN A 93 0.69 0.28 13.24
N THR A 94 0.09 -0.56 14.07
CA THR A 94 -0.58 -0.13 15.30
C THR A 94 0.39 0.44 16.33
N LYS A 95 1.66 0.01 16.31
CA LYS A 95 2.71 0.50 17.19
C LYS A 95 3.04 1.96 16.86
N LEU A 96 3.31 2.26 15.59
CA LEU A 96 3.55 3.62 15.13
C LEU A 96 2.37 4.55 15.45
N LEU A 97 1.13 4.09 15.23
CA LEU A 97 -0.07 4.87 15.56
C LEU A 97 -0.21 5.14 17.05
N ALA A 98 0.20 4.20 17.91
CA ALA A 98 0.25 4.37 19.34
C ALA A 98 1.27 5.42 19.77
N GLU A 99 2.48 5.35 19.22
CA GLU A 99 3.58 6.30 19.49
C GLU A 99 3.22 7.73 19.06
N LEU A 100 2.55 7.88 17.92
CA LEU A 100 2.05 9.16 17.41
C LEU A 100 0.80 9.64 18.14
N LYS A 101 0.30 8.91 19.14
CA LYS A 101 -0.94 9.21 19.88
C LYS A 101 -2.17 9.36 18.97
N MET A 102 -2.18 8.63 17.87
CA MET A 102 -3.26 8.63 16.88
C MET A 102 -4.26 7.48 17.11
N GLN A 103 -4.21 6.81 18.26
CA GLN A 103 -5.12 5.72 18.59
C GLN A 103 -6.56 6.22 18.67
N LYS A 104 -7.45 5.53 17.97
CA LYS A 104 -8.90 5.71 17.99
C LYS A 104 -9.53 4.32 18.19
N ASN A 105 -10.75 4.27 18.70
CA ASN A 105 -11.50 3.00 18.85
C ASN A 105 -11.64 2.28 17.49
N PHE A 106 -11.77 3.07 16.43
CA PHE A 106 -11.85 2.60 15.04
C PHE A 106 -10.89 3.42 14.18
N LEU A 107 -9.89 2.75 13.64
CA LEU A 107 -8.92 3.32 12.71
C LEU A 107 -9.33 3.00 11.28
N PRO A 108 -9.48 4.00 10.40
CA PRO A 108 -9.76 3.72 8.99
C PRO A 108 -8.59 3.00 8.35
N ILE A 109 -8.87 2.04 7.50
CA ILE A 109 -7.87 1.29 6.73
C ILE A 109 -8.09 1.44 5.23
N GLY A 110 -7.14 0.93 4.42
CA GLY A 110 -7.15 1.13 2.98
C GLY A 110 -6.64 2.53 2.63
N ARG A 111 -5.32 2.69 2.64
CA ARG A 111 -4.72 4.01 2.41
C ARG A 111 -4.26 4.24 0.98
N GLU A 112 -4.17 3.20 0.19
CA GLU A 112 -3.70 3.22 -1.20
C GLU A 112 -4.90 3.21 -2.12
N VAL A 113 -5.26 4.37 -2.67
CA VAL A 113 -6.50 4.56 -3.40
C VAL A 113 -6.27 5.09 -4.81
N ALA A 114 -7.09 4.63 -5.75
CA ALA A 114 -7.19 5.22 -7.08
C ALA A 114 -8.67 5.45 -7.41
N GLY A 115 -8.97 6.58 -8.04
CA GLY A 115 -10.34 6.96 -8.30
C GLY A 115 -10.49 8.18 -9.19
N ILE A 116 -11.74 8.63 -9.33
CA ILE A 116 -12.11 9.77 -10.17
C ILE A 116 -12.52 10.94 -9.28
N VAL A 117 -12.03 12.13 -9.57
CA VAL A 117 -12.43 13.37 -8.91
C VAL A 117 -13.89 13.67 -9.24
N ILE A 118 -14.75 13.79 -8.21
CA ILE A 118 -16.16 14.15 -8.37
C ILE A 118 -16.34 15.66 -8.16
N GLU A 119 -15.74 16.18 -7.09
CA GLU A 119 -15.92 17.56 -6.64
C GLU A 119 -14.61 18.08 -6.05
N VAL A 120 -14.34 19.37 -6.21
CA VAL A 120 -13.14 20.03 -5.73
C VAL A 120 -13.49 21.22 -4.85
N GLY A 121 -12.71 21.44 -3.80
CA GLY A 121 -12.84 22.61 -2.93
C GLY A 121 -12.38 23.91 -3.63
N PRO A 122 -12.77 25.06 -3.10
CA PRO A 122 -12.55 26.35 -3.75
C PRO A 122 -11.07 26.78 -3.85
N LYS A 123 -10.17 26.14 -3.09
CA LYS A 123 -8.73 26.44 -3.12
C LYS A 123 -7.91 25.37 -3.85
N VAL A 124 -8.55 24.32 -4.37
CA VAL A 124 -7.87 23.26 -5.14
C VAL A 124 -7.33 23.86 -6.44
N SER A 125 -6.08 23.55 -6.74
CA SER A 125 -5.36 24.08 -7.91
C SER A 125 -4.83 23.00 -8.86
N PHE A 126 -4.66 21.76 -8.40
CA PHE A 126 -4.02 20.70 -9.19
C PHE A 126 -5.00 19.82 -9.96
N PHE A 127 -6.26 19.80 -9.57
CA PHE A 127 -7.25 18.87 -10.11
C PHE A 127 -8.59 19.53 -10.43
N LYS A 128 -9.33 18.88 -11.30
CA LYS A 128 -10.71 19.25 -11.69
C LYS A 128 -11.60 18.01 -11.70
N PRO A 129 -12.93 18.15 -11.67
CA PRO A 129 -13.84 17.02 -11.84
C PRO A 129 -13.54 16.20 -13.09
N ASN A 130 -13.66 14.87 -12.96
CA ASN A 130 -13.33 13.82 -13.92
C ASN A 130 -11.84 13.53 -14.13
N ASP A 131 -10.93 14.17 -13.39
CA ASP A 131 -9.54 13.75 -13.40
C ASP A 131 -9.39 12.38 -12.73
N GLU A 132 -8.58 11.51 -13.33
CA GLU A 132 -8.19 10.22 -12.76
C GLU A 132 -6.97 10.39 -11.86
N VAL A 133 -7.08 9.93 -10.63
CA VAL A 133 -6.09 10.17 -9.58
C VAL A 133 -5.73 8.91 -8.81
N VAL A 134 -4.52 8.91 -8.24
CA VAL A 134 -4.02 7.88 -7.35
C VAL A 134 -3.23 8.52 -6.21
N GLY A 135 -3.27 7.93 -5.03
CA GLY A 135 -2.50 8.44 -3.91
C GLY A 135 -2.58 7.60 -2.65
N ILE A 136 -1.99 8.14 -1.60
CA ILE A 136 -1.90 7.48 -0.29
C ILE A 136 -2.57 8.39 0.74
N LEU A 137 -3.60 7.86 1.42
CA LEU A 137 -4.27 8.57 2.50
C LEU A 137 -3.30 8.80 3.67
N PRO A 138 -3.28 9.99 4.27
CA PRO A 138 -2.45 10.27 5.43
C PRO A 138 -2.92 9.47 6.66
N LEU A 139 -2.03 9.32 7.65
CA LEU A 139 -2.31 8.55 8.88
C LEU A 139 -3.46 9.13 9.71
N ASP A 140 -3.66 10.44 9.64
CA ASP A 140 -4.72 11.16 10.37
C ASP A 140 -6.07 11.19 9.63
N CYS A 141 -6.15 10.60 8.44
CA CYS A 141 -7.39 10.47 7.70
C CYS A 141 -8.47 9.80 8.57
N THR A 142 -9.68 10.29 8.48
CA THR A 142 -10.83 9.76 9.23
C THR A 142 -11.72 8.83 8.41
N GLU A 143 -11.47 8.75 7.12
CA GLU A 143 -12.25 7.96 6.16
C GLU A 143 -11.44 6.77 5.67
N SER A 144 -12.14 5.67 5.42
CA SER A 144 -11.55 4.45 4.87
C SER A 144 -11.47 4.54 3.36
N GLY A 145 -10.34 4.14 2.76
CA GLY A 145 -10.23 3.99 1.32
C GLY A 145 -11.08 2.84 0.74
N PHE A 146 -11.62 1.97 1.59
CA PHE A 146 -12.60 0.95 1.20
C PHE A 146 -14.04 1.49 1.25
N SER A 147 -14.23 2.77 0.94
CA SER A 147 -15.53 3.42 0.80
C SER A 147 -15.75 3.88 -0.63
N ASP A 148 -17.00 3.95 -1.09
CA ASP A 148 -17.33 4.38 -2.47
C ASP A 148 -16.83 5.79 -2.79
N THR A 149 -16.87 6.68 -1.78
CA THR A 149 -16.36 8.06 -1.91
C THR A 149 -15.59 8.47 -0.66
N LEU A 150 -14.62 9.36 -0.82
CA LEU A 150 -13.88 9.91 0.30
C LEU A 150 -13.41 11.34 0.00
N LEU A 151 -13.11 12.10 1.08
CA LEU A 151 -12.45 13.39 1.02
C LEU A 151 -10.95 13.22 1.28
N ILE A 152 -10.14 13.80 0.39
CA ILE A 152 -8.69 13.75 0.48
C ILE A 152 -8.09 15.11 0.10
N HIS A 153 -7.01 15.50 0.76
CA HIS A 153 -6.27 16.70 0.45
C HIS A 153 -5.53 16.56 -0.90
N GLU A 154 -5.57 17.62 -1.76
CA GLU A 154 -4.96 17.59 -3.10
C GLU A 154 -3.47 17.18 -3.09
N HIS A 155 -2.72 17.48 -2.03
CA HIS A 155 -1.31 17.10 -1.90
C HIS A 155 -1.06 15.63 -1.53
N SER A 156 -2.10 14.83 -1.39
CA SER A 156 -1.97 13.37 -1.21
C SER A 156 -2.20 12.60 -2.50
N LEU A 157 -2.48 13.28 -3.60
CA LEU A 157 -2.86 12.72 -4.89
C LEU A 157 -1.91 13.14 -6.01
N VAL A 158 -1.76 12.25 -6.99
CA VAL A 158 -1.12 12.53 -8.28
C VAL A 158 -2.03 12.04 -9.42
N PRO A 159 -1.90 12.61 -10.63
CA PRO A 159 -2.63 12.09 -11.79
C PRO A 159 -2.27 10.63 -12.04
N LYS A 160 -3.29 9.80 -12.31
CA LYS A 160 -3.09 8.44 -12.80
C LYS A 160 -2.82 8.51 -14.32
N PRO A 161 -1.73 7.93 -14.85
CA PRO A 161 -1.52 7.83 -16.29
C PRO A 161 -2.65 7.07 -16.99
N GLU A 162 -3.01 7.48 -18.21
CA GLU A 162 -4.13 6.90 -18.95
C GLU A 162 -3.91 5.41 -19.28
N ASP A 163 -2.67 5.01 -19.55
CA ASP A 163 -2.25 3.65 -19.90
C ASP A 163 -2.04 2.73 -18.69
N VAL A 164 -2.14 3.25 -17.45
CA VAL A 164 -2.04 2.48 -16.22
C VAL A 164 -3.44 2.08 -15.73
N SER A 165 -3.63 0.80 -15.43
CA SER A 165 -4.89 0.32 -14.86
C SER A 165 -5.11 0.86 -13.43
N TRP A 166 -6.38 0.92 -12.99
CA TRP A 166 -6.72 1.29 -11.62
C TRP A 166 -6.05 0.39 -10.58
N VAL A 167 -6.01 -0.91 -10.89
CA VAL A 167 -5.44 -1.97 -10.04
C VAL A 167 -3.94 -1.79 -9.91
N ASP A 168 -3.24 -1.59 -11.03
CA ASP A 168 -1.79 -1.38 -11.03
C ASP A 168 -1.43 -0.08 -10.31
N ALA A 169 -2.19 1.00 -10.52
CA ALA A 169 -1.93 2.29 -9.88
C ALA A 169 -2.05 2.19 -8.35
N ALA A 170 -3.20 1.75 -7.83
CA ALA A 170 -3.42 1.64 -6.39
C ALA A 170 -2.51 0.60 -5.74
N GLY A 171 -2.35 -0.58 -6.38
CA GLY A 171 -1.52 -1.66 -5.85
C GLY A 171 -0.03 -1.37 -5.83
N THR A 172 0.42 -0.30 -6.48
CA THR A 172 1.85 0.03 -6.65
C THR A 172 2.29 1.25 -5.86
N ILE A 173 1.41 2.25 -5.68
CA ILE A 173 1.82 3.61 -5.27
C ILE A 173 2.66 3.65 -4.00
N ARG A 174 2.32 2.88 -2.97
CA ARG A 174 3.05 2.84 -1.69
C ARG A 174 4.34 2.04 -1.79
N ASP A 175 4.29 0.83 -2.36
CA ASP A 175 5.50 0.00 -2.51
C ASP A 175 6.50 0.66 -3.47
N GLY A 176 6.03 1.39 -4.47
CA GLY A 176 6.84 2.24 -5.34
C GLY A 176 7.50 3.40 -4.59
N LEU A 177 6.77 4.10 -3.72
CA LEU A 177 7.33 5.13 -2.84
C LEU A 177 8.45 4.57 -1.96
N ARG A 178 8.20 3.42 -1.30
CA ARG A 178 9.20 2.74 -0.46
C ARG A 178 10.43 2.34 -1.25
N ALA A 179 10.26 1.74 -2.43
CA ALA A 179 11.36 1.34 -3.30
C ALA A 179 12.18 2.54 -3.80
N TYR A 180 11.50 3.63 -4.16
CA TYR A 180 12.18 4.88 -4.51
C TYR A 180 13.02 5.41 -3.35
N MET A 181 12.46 5.46 -2.15
CA MET A 181 13.18 5.91 -0.95
C MET A 181 14.41 5.05 -0.69
N ALA A 182 14.26 3.72 -0.71
CA ALA A 182 15.36 2.80 -0.45
C ALA A 182 16.52 3.00 -1.44
N LEU A 183 16.22 3.12 -2.73
CA LEU A 183 17.22 3.12 -3.79
C LEU A 183 17.78 4.51 -4.11
N HIS A 184 16.98 5.57 -3.98
CA HIS A 184 17.40 6.92 -4.37
C HIS A 184 17.68 7.83 -3.20
N THR A 185 16.83 7.80 -2.17
CA THR A 185 16.99 8.74 -1.06
C THR A 185 17.98 8.24 -0.01
N LEU A 186 17.98 6.94 0.27
CA LEU A 186 18.77 6.34 1.35
C LEU A 186 20.09 5.73 0.89
N SER A 187 20.18 5.15 -0.32
CA SER A 187 21.38 4.41 -0.75
C SER A 187 22.03 4.87 -2.05
N HIS A 188 21.38 5.74 -2.83
CA HIS A 188 21.95 6.27 -4.08
C HIS A 188 22.45 5.19 -5.06
N VAL A 189 21.58 4.20 -5.36
CA VAL A 189 21.92 3.09 -6.27
C VAL A 189 22.47 3.56 -7.62
N SER A 190 23.50 2.90 -8.11
CA SER A 190 24.15 3.15 -9.40
C SER A 190 24.49 1.86 -10.13
N ALA A 191 24.96 1.97 -11.37
CA ALA A 191 25.35 0.83 -12.20
C ALA A 191 26.55 0.02 -11.63
N GLU A 192 27.33 0.62 -10.75
CA GLU A 192 28.51 -0.03 -10.14
C GLU A 192 28.17 -0.76 -8.83
N THR A 193 26.92 -0.65 -8.36
CA THR A 193 26.50 -1.22 -7.08
C THR A 193 25.99 -2.64 -7.20
N THR A 194 26.31 -3.48 -6.20
CA THR A 194 25.64 -4.76 -5.97
C THR A 194 24.60 -4.58 -4.88
N VAL A 195 23.36 -4.97 -5.18
CA VAL A 195 22.22 -4.86 -4.28
C VAL A 195 21.73 -6.24 -3.87
N LEU A 196 21.65 -6.51 -2.58
CA LEU A 196 20.99 -7.66 -1.99
C LEU A 196 19.58 -7.26 -1.54
N VAL A 197 18.56 -7.95 -2.06
CA VAL A 197 17.17 -7.77 -1.63
C VAL A 197 16.75 -9.02 -0.86
N LEU A 198 16.48 -8.86 0.44
CA LEU A 198 16.03 -9.97 1.28
C LEU A 198 14.54 -10.23 1.02
N ASP A 199 14.18 -11.50 0.84
CA ASP A 199 12.82 -11.95 0.47
C ASP A 199 12.25 -11.17 -0.74
N GLY A 200 13.03 -11.08 -1.82
CA GLY A 200 12.72 -10.23 -2.98
C GLY A 200 11.48 -10.64 -3.79
N ALA A 201 10.86 -11.78 -3.48
CA ALA A 201 9.66 -12.25 -4.16
C ALA A 201 8.35 -11.66 -3.60
N ASN A 202 8.40 -10.73 -2.66
CA ASN A 202 7.24 -9.99 -2.19
C ASN A 202 6.96 -8.74 -3.08
N PRO A 203 5.79 -8.08 -3.00
CA PRO A 203 5.44 -6.95 -3.84
C PRO A 203 6.45 -5.79 -3.81
N PHE A 204 6.90 -5.40 -2.62
CA PHE A 204 7.91 -4.35 -2.44
C PHE A 204 9.27 -4.77 -3.02
N GLY A 205 9.77 -5.97 -2.66
CA GLY A 205 11.05 -6.50 -3.12
C GLY A 205 11.13 -6.63 -4.64
N THR A 206 10.04 -7.05 -5.27
CA THR A 206 9.95 -7.14 -6.74
C THR A 206 10.09 -5.78 -7.42
N ILE A 207 9.53 -4.72 -6.87
CA ILE A 207 9.70 -3.35 -7.39
C ILE A 207 11.13 -2.87 -7.16
N VAL A 208 11.71 -3.12 -5.97
CA VAL A 208 13.12 -2.79 -5.67
C VAL A 208 14.06 -3.44 -6.70
N ILE A 209 13.89 -4.74 -6.96
CA ILE A 209 14.69 -5.48 -7.94
C ILE A 209 14.62 -4.83 -9.33
N GLN A 210 13.42 -4.53 -9.82
CA GLN A 210 13.23 -3.97 -11.14
C GLN A 210 13.79 -2.54 -11.27
N LEU A 211 13.57 -1.70 -10.25
CA LEU A 211 14.11 -0.33 -10.24
C LEU A 211 15.63 -0.30 -10.11
N ALA A 212 16.22 -1.17 -9.28
CA ALA A 212 17.68 -1.27 -9.15
C ALA A 212 18.33 -1.80 -10.43
N HIS A 213 17.70 -2.81 -11.09
CA HIS A 213 18.12 -3.26 -12.40
C HIS A 213 18.06 -2.15 -13.46
N HIS A 214 17.00 -1.34 -13.47
CA HIS A 214 16.88 -0.19 -14.36
C HIS A 214 18.02 0.82 -14.19
N ARG A 215 18.61 0.89 -13.01
CA ARG A 215 19.82 1.70 -12.73
C ARG A 215 21.12 1.00 -13.07
N GLY A 216 21.07 -0.24 -13.55
CA GLY A 216 22.22 -1.03 -13.95
C GLY A 216 22.92 -1.76 -12.80
N ALA A 217 22.35 -1.81 -11.60
CA ALA A 217 22.91 -2.52 -10.46
C ALA A 217 22.92 -4.04 -10.68
N LYS A 218 23.93 -4.72 -10.10
CA LYS A 218 23.95 -6.18 -9.98
C LYS A 218 23.06 -6.61 -8.83
N LEU A 219 22.20 -7.61 -9.05
CA LEU A 219 21.17 -8.00 -8.10
C LEU A 219 21.39 -9.41 -7.57
N ILE A 220 21.32 -9.53 -6.24
CA ILE A 220 21.23 -10.79 -5.50
C ILE A 220 19.92 -10.72 -4.71
N SER A 221 19.23 -11.84 -4.58
CA SER A 221 18.02 -11.88 -3.77
C SER A 221 17.91 -13.18 -2.97
N THR A 222 17.29 -13.10 -1.79
CA THR A 222 16.95 -14.29 -1.00
C THR A 222 15.50 -14.66 -1.17
N VAL A 223 15.19 -15.92 -0.93
CA VAL A 223 13.83 -16.49 -0.88
C VAL A 223 13.76 -17.59 0.19
N HIS A 224 12.54 -17.97 0.58
CA HIS A 224 12.30 -19.00 1.60
C HIS A 224 11.65 -20.27 1.06
N ASN A 225 11.42 -20.36 -0.26
CA ASN A 225 10.85 -21.55 -0.90
C ASN A 225 11.26 -21.64 -2.38
N ASN A 226 11.00 -22.79 -2.99
CA ASN A 226 11.36 -23.04 -4.39
C ASN A 226 10.41 -22.37 -5.40
N GLU A 227 9.20 -22.02 -5.03
CA GLU A 227 8.25 -21.32 -5.88
C GLU A 227 8.72 -19.89 -6.13
N ASP A 228 9.04 -19.17 -5.06
CA ASP A 228 9.60 -17.82 -5.10
C ASP A 228 10.95 -17.80 -5.84
N LYS A 229 11.78 -18.84 -5.67
CA LYS A 229 13.03 -18.99 -6.41
C LYS A 229 12.78 -19.02 -7.91
N LYS A 230 11.87 -19.88 -8.36
CA LYS A 230 11.50 -19.98 -9.78
C LYS A 230 10.93 -18.67 -10.31
N TYR A 231 10.11 -17.98 -9.50
CA TYR A 231 9.56 -16.69 -9.86
C TYR A 231 10.67 -15.65 -10.12
N LEU A 232 11.61 -15.47 -9.21
CA LEU A 232 12.70 -14.51 -9.36
C LEU A 232 13.67 -14.88 -10.48
N GLU A 233 14.01 -16.16 -10.63
CA GLU A 233 14.84 -16.65 -11.75
C GLU A 233 14.15 -16.46 -13.11
N GLY A 234 12.80 -16.48 -13.10
CA GLY A 234 11.96 -16.20 -14.27
C GLY A 234 11.75 -14.73 -14.59
N LEU A 235 12.06 -13.83 -13.66
CA LEU A 235 11.79 -12.39 -13.81
C LEU A 235 12.67 -11.79 -14.91
N ARG A 236 12.05 -11.08 -15.86
CA ARG A 236 12.70 -10.49 -17.03
C ARG A 236 12.39 -9.00 -17.12
N PRO A 237 13.31 -8.20 -17.66
CA PRO A 237 13.03 -6.80 -17.92
C PRO A 237 11.90 -6.67 -18.94
N THR A 238 11.06 -5.66 -18.76
CA THR A 238 9.97 -5.36 -19.68
C THR A 238 10.51 -4.84 -21.02
N VAL A 239 11.62 -4.11 -20.95
CA VAL A 239 12.29 -3.52 -22.11
C VAL A 239 13.78 -3.89 -22.07
N GLY A 240 14.35 -4.25 -23.20
CA GLY A 240 15.79 -4.53 -23.33
C GLY A 240 16.15 -5.99 -23.48
N ILE A 241 17.34 -6.39 -23.02
CA ILE A 241 17.91 -7.73 -23.19
C ILE A 241 17.17 -8.72 -22.25
N ARG A 242 16.77 -9.87 -22.79
CA ARG A 242 16.03 -10.92 -22.06
C ARG A 242 16.90 -11.74 -21.09
N GLN A 243 17.79 -11.10 -20.36
CA GLN A 243 18.54 -11.75 -19.29
C GLN A 243 17.75 -11.74 -17.97
N PRO A 244 17.98 -12.69 -17.05
CA PRO A 244 17.40 -12.62 -15.72
C PRO A 244 17.77 -11.29 -15.04
N LEU A 245 16.81 -10.68 -14.33
CA LEU A 245 17.06 -9.46 -13.55
C LEU A 245 17.98 -9.74 -12.37
N VAL A 246 17.83 -10.91 -11.74
CA VAL A 246 18.58 -11.32 -10.55
C VAL A 246 19.73 -12.22 -10.99
N ALA A 247 20.96 -11.83 -10.67
CA ALA A 247 22.16 -12.59 -11.00
C ALA A 247 22.24 -13.89 -10.16
N ARG A 248 21.84 -13.85 -8.87
CA ARG A 248 21.80 -15.00 -7.99
C ARG A 248 20.60 -14.97 -7.06
N VAL A 249 19.82 -16.06 -7.01
CA VAL A 249 18.74 -16.26 -6.06
C VAL A 249 19.17 -17.29 -5.02
N ILE A 250 19.21 -16.87 -3.75
CA ILE A 250 19.66 -17.67 -2.60
C ILE A 250 18.43 -18.18 -1.86
N ASN A 251 18.23 -19.50 -1.80
CA ASN A 251 17.13 -20.08 -1.05
C ASN A 251 17.56 -20.39 0.39
N LEU A 252 17.09 -19.62 1.36
CA LEU A 252 17.43 -19.77 2.78
C LEU A 252 16.73 -20.96 3.46
N SER A 253 15.80 -21.65 2.80
CA SER A 253 15.21 -22.88 3.33
C SER A 253 16.14 -24.09 3.20
N ASP A 254 17.19 -23.98 2.38
CA ASP A 254 18.21 -25.04 2.26
C ASP A 254 19.27 -24.84 3.35
N SER A 255 19.29 -25.74 4.33
CA SER A 255 20.23 -25.70 5.46
C SER A 255 21.70 -25.77 5.08
N LYS A 256 22.02 -26.11 3.82
CA LYS A 256 23.39 -26.14 3.30
C LYS A 256 23.87 -24.82 2.75
N VAL A 257 22.97 -23.86 2.61
CA VAL A 257 23.25 -22.55 2.03
C VAL A 257 23.57 -21.56 3.15
N ASP A 258 24.77 -20.99 3.09
CA ASP A 258 25.15 -19.84 3.91
C ASP A 258 24.97 -18.55 3.12
N LEU A 259 24.30 -17.56 3.73
CA LEU A 259 24.01 -16.29 3.09
C LEU A 259 25.28 -15.47 2.84
N VAL A 260 26.16 -15.40 3.86
CA VAL A 260 27.39 -14.58 3.80
C VAL A 260 28.33 -15.16 2.76
N ASP A 261 28.59 -16.47 2.81
CA ASP A 261 29.45 -17.14 1.84
C ASP A 261 28.90 -17.01 0.42
N SER A 262 27.58 -17.18 0.22
CA SER A 262 26.95 -17.04 -1.09
C SER A 262 27.08 -15.63 -1.68
N CYS A 263 26.93 -14.59 -0.85
CA CYS A 263 27.09 -13.21 -1.29
C CYS A 263 28.57 -12.86 -1.57
N LEU A 264 29.47 -13.33 -0.73
CA LEU A 264 30.92 -13.12 -0.93
C LEU A 264 31.43 -13.82 -2.18
N GLU A 265 30.97 -15.06 -2.44
CA GLU A 265 31.29 -15.77 -3.68
C GLU A 265 30.84 -14.99 -4.92
N GLU A 266 29.57 -14.50 -4.91
CA GLU A 266 28.99 -13.75 -6.04
C GLU A 266 29.65 -12.38 -6.27
N THR A 267 30.24 -11.82 -5.22
CA THR A 267 30.92 -10.49 -5.26
C THR A 267 32.45 -10.60 -5.30
N GLY A 268 33.00 -11.81 -5.45
CA GLY A 268 34.46 -11.99 -5.43
C GLY A 268 35.12 -11.57 -4.12
N GLY A 269 34.43 -11.71 -3.00
CA GLY A 269 34.92 -11.37 -1.66
C GLY A 269 34.75 -9.88 -1.27
N LEU A 270 34.22 -9.04 -2.15
CA LEU A 270 34.08 -7.60 -1.88
C LEU A 270 32.88 -7.27 -0.98
N GLY A 271 31.90 -8.16 -0.90
CA GLY A 271 30.62 -7.91 -0.22
C GLY A 271 29.62 -7.13 -1.07
N VAL A 272 28.45 -6.82 -0.51
CA VAL A 272 27.38 -6.10 -1.22
C VAL A 272 27.35 -4.63 -0.80
N ASN A 273 27.09 -3.75 -1.78
CA ASN A 273 27.07 -2.31 -1.54
C ASN A 273 25.79 -1.86 -0.85
N ILE A 274 24.66 -2.48 -1.19
CA ILE A 274 23.34 -2.09 -0.66
C ILE A 274 22.61 -3.36 -0.24
N VAL A 275 22.09 -3.38 0.99
CA VAL A 275 21.14 -4.38 1.47
C VAL A 275 19.81 -3.70 1.70
N VAL A 276 18.74 -4.25 1.14
CA VAL A 276 17.36 -3.84 1.41
C VAL A 276 16.64 -5.01 2.07
N ASP A 277 16.18 -4.83 3.29
CA ASP A 277 15.47 -5.86 4.04
C ASP A 277 14.04 -5.48 4.39
N CYS A 278 13.21 -6.52 4.61
CA CYS A 278 11.86 -6.46 5.13
C CYS A 278 11.74 -7.17 6.49
N GLY A 279 12.84 -7.36 7.19
CA GLY A 279 12.95 -8.00 8.49
C GLY A 279 14.16 -8.89 8.62
N VAL A 280 14.80 -8.83 9.79
CA VAL A 280 15.96 -9.63 10.20
C VAL A 280 15.77 -10.24 11.57
N GLN A 281 16.51 -11.27 11.90
CA GLN A 281 16.53 -11.85 13.23
C GLN A 281 17.38 -10.96 14.17
N LEU A 282 16.78 -10.44 15.23
CA LEU A 282 17.40 -9.49 16.16
C LEU A 282 18.08 -10.18 17.35
N TYR A 283 17.54 -11.31 17.79
CA TYR A 283 17.96 -12.00 19.01
C TYR A 283 18.70 -13.30 18.72
N SER A 284 19.58 -13.71 19.65
CA SER A 284 20.32 -14.96 19.53
C SER A 284 19.39 -16.17 19.58
N LYS A 285 19.88 -17.31 19.07
CA LYS A 285 19.15 -18.57 18.85
C LYS A 285 18.42 -19.17 20.06
N GLU A 286 18.49 -18.56 21.23
CA GLU A 286 17.88 -19.06 22.46
C GLU A 286 16.36 -18.85 22.53
N ASP A 287 15.79 -17.99 21.71
CA ASP A 287 14.35 -17.85 21.57
C ASP A 287 13.79 -18.90 20.60
N GLU A 288 13.38 -20.05 21.11
CA GLU A 288 12.84 -21.19 20.35
C GLU A 288 11.65 -20.84 19.43
N PHE A 289 10.97 -19.73 19.65
CA PHE A 289 9.86 -19.24 18.82
C PHE A 289 10.32 -18.50 17.55
N ALA A 290 11.48 -17.91 17.55
CA ALA A 290 12.07 -17.24 16.37
C ALA A 290 12.66 -18.23 15.36
N ALA A 291 12.97 -19.46 15.77
CA ALA A 291 13.59 -20.50 14.95
C ALA A 291 12.73 -21.00 13.76
N LYS A 292 11.48 -20.58 13.63
CA LYS A 292 10.59 -20.98 12.52
C LYS A 292 10.62 -20.07 11.29
N LYS A 293 11.24 -18.88 11.37
CA LYS A 293 11.52 -18.05 10.20
C LYS A 293 13.02 -18.07 9.95
N HIS A 294 13.43 -18.59 8.79
CA HIS A 294 14.83 -18.56 8.34
C HIS A 294 15.24 -17.12 7.93
N LEU A 295 15.02 -16.15 8.83
CA LEU A 295 15.49 -14.79 8.63
C LEU A 295 16.99 -14.74 8.90
N PRO A 296 17.77 -13.98 8.11
CA PRO A 296 19.17 -13.76 8.37
C PRO A 296 19.35 -12.97 9.67
N HIS A 297 20.38 -13.26 10.41
CA HIS A 297 20.72 -12.51 11.60
C HIS A 297 21.34 -11.16 11.23
N LYS A 298 21.16 -10.14 12.08
CA LYS A 298 21.77 -8.80 11.87
C LYS A 298 23.28 -8.85 11.63
N HIS A 299 24.00 -9.77 12.31
CA HIS A 299 25.44 -9.99 12.13
C HIS A 299 25.80 -10.47 10.73
N ASP A 300 24.96 -11.32 10.12
CA ASP A 300 25.17 -11.83 8.76
C ASP A 300 25.10 -10.65 7.78
N ILE A 301 24.09 -9.77 7.94
CA ILE A 301 23.92 -8.59 7.11
C ILE A 301 25.13 -7.64 7.21
N ILE A 302 25.59 -7.35 8.45
CA ILE A 302 26.75 -6.47 8.67
C ILE A 302 28.02 -7.09 8.11
N SER A 303 28.16 -8.42 8.23
CA SER A 303 29.34 -9.16 7.76
C SER A 303 29.47 -9.15 6.24
N LEU A 304 28.35 -9.25 5.51
CA LEU A 304 28.34 -9.27 4.05
C LEU A 304 28.41 -7.88 3.40
N LEU A 305 28.24 -6.77 4.16
CA LEU A 305 28.38 -5.42 3.61
C LEU A 305 29.79 -5.17 3.08
N ALA A 306 29.86 -4.53 1.93
CA ALA A 306 31.09 -4.00 1.34
C ALA A 306 31.61 -2.79 2.15
N VAL A 307 32.83 -2.33 1.81
CA VAL A 307 33.35 -1.03 2.29
C VAL A 307 32.40 0.09 1.83
N ALA A 308 32.04 0.99 2.73
CA ALA A 308 31.06 2.05 2.55
C ALA A 308 29.65 1.52 2.18
N GLY A 309 29.32 0.29 2.53
CA GLY A 309 28.03 -0.32 2.26
C GLY A 309 26.86 0.31 3.04
N HIS A 310 25.66 0.19 2.50
CA HIS A 310 24.42 0.73 3.07
C HIS A 310 23.45 -0.40 3.38
N TRP A 311 23.03 -0.49 4.62
CA TRP A 311 21.92 -1.36 5.02
C TRP A 311 20.65 -0.53 5.21
N ILE A 312 19.60 -0.81 4.41
CA ILE A 312 18.29 -0.18 4.49
C ILE A 312 17.34 -1.20 5.12
N THR A 313 16.80 -0.88 6.28
CA THR A 313 15.97 -1.77 7.07
C THR A 313 14.60 -1.17 7.37
N THR A 314 13.57 -2.02 7.41
CA THR A 314 12.24 -1.69 7.94
C THR A 314 12.11 -2.06 9.42
N GLU A 315 13.15 -2.63 10.03
CA GLU A 315 13.14 -3.05 11.44
C GLU A 315 13.32 -1.86 12.37
N GLU A 316 12.21 -1.38 12.92
CA GLU A 316 12.16 -0.17 13.76
C GLU A 316 12.87 -0.35 15.12
N ASP A 317 12.92 -1.58 15.65
CA ASP A 317 13.53 -1.93 16.94
C ASP A 317 14.96 -2.45 16.81
N LEU A 318 15.64 -2.21 15.69
CA LEU A 318 16.99 -2.68 15.47
C LEU A 318 17.95 -2.18 16.56
N GLN A 319 18.51 -3.14 17.32
CA GLN A 319 19.53 -2.88 18.33
C GLN A 319 20.90 -3.32 17.82
N LEU A 320 21.89 -2.47 17.97
CA LEU A 320 23.29 -2.74 17.61
C LEU A 320 24.13 -2.95 18.85
N ASP A 321 24.77 -4.09 18.95
CA ASP A 321 25.72 -4.39 19.99
C ASP A 321 27.08 -3.76 19.68
N PRO A 322 27.97 -3.53 20.68
CA PRO A 322 29.30 -2.99 20.44
C PRO A 322 30.11 -3.73 19.35
N PRO A 323 30.09 -5.07 19.22
CA PRO A 323 30.73 -5.76 18.10
C PRO A 323 30.20 -5.37 16.73
N ASP A 324 28.87 -5.20 16.59
CA ASP A 324 28.21 -4.77 15.35
C ASP A 324 28.62 -3.37 14.95
N SER A 325 28.53 -2.44 15.90
CA SER A 325 28.93 -1.04 15.71
C SER A 325 30.41 -0.92 15.31
N ARG A 326 31.27 -1.76 15.92
CA ARG A 326 32.70 -1.78 15.59
C ARG A 326 32.94 -2.27 14.17
N LEU A 327 32.21 -3.30 13.72
CA LEU A 327 32.35 -3.82 12.36
C LEU A 327 31.87 -2.82 11.32
N LEU A 328 30.73 -2.17 11.56
CA LEU A 328 30.22 -1.08 10.73
C LEU A 328 31.23 0.06 10.61
N PHE A 329 31.80 0.49 11.74
CA PHE A 329 32.86 1.52 11.74
C PHE A 329 34.08 1.11 10.90
N CYS A 330 34.55 -0.12 11.03
CA CYS A 330 35.70 -0.61 10.28
C CYS A 330 35.45 -0.68 8.76
N LYS A 331 34.17 -0.87 8.35
CA LYS A 331 33.76 -0.87 6.95
C LYS A 331 33.39 0.52 6.43
N GLY A 332 33.26 1.52 7.30
CA GLY A 332 32.67 2.82 6.93
C GLY A 332 31.22 2.69 6.45
N ALA A 333 30.53 1.62 6.89
CA ALA A 333 29.19 1.30 6.46
C ALA A 333 28.13 2.09 7.25
N SER A 334 26.93 2.21 6.70
CA SER A 334 25.81 2.92 7.29
C SER A 334 24.55 2.08 7.33
N ILE A 335 23.64 2.42 8.28
CA ILE A 335 22.31 1.85 8.39
C ILE A 335 21.29 2.98 8.24
N SER A 336 20.24 2.74 7.45
CA SER A 336 19.17 3.68 7.22
C SER A 336 17.82 3.01 7.47
N PHE A 337 16.94 3.68 8.21
CA PHE A 337 15.60 3.19 8.45
C PHE A 337 14.66 3.60 7.32
N LEU A 338 13.97 2.63 6.76
CA LEU A 338 12.96 2.84 5.72
C LEU A 338 11.59 3.04 6.36
N ASN A 339 11.16 4.30 6.45
CA ASN A 339 9.85 4.69 6.94
C ASN A 339 9.23 5.70 5.96
N GLU A 340 8.28 5.26 5.15
CA GLU A 340 7.61 6.09 4.15
C GLU A 340 6.69 7.15 4.76
N GLU A 341 6.25 6.96 6.00
CA GLU A 341 5.32 7.87 6.67
C GLU A 341 5.93 9.25 6.96
N VAL A 342 7.26 9.35 7.01
CA VAL A 342 7.96 10.63 7.22
C VAL A 342 7.59 11.70 6.19
N TRP A 343 7.20 11.29 4.97
CA TRP A 343 6.79 12.21 3.92
C TRP A 343 5.43 12.84 4.17
N GLN A 344 4.52 12.10 4.78
CA GLN A 344 3.17 12.57 5.11
C GLN A 344 3.14 13.34 6.45
N LEU A 345 4.06 13.04 7.35
CA LEU A 345 4.21 13.74 8.63
C LEU A 345 4.89 15.12 8.48
N SER A 346 5.49 15.42 7.33
CA SER A 346 6.20 16.67 7.09
C SER A 346 5.59 17.49 5.97
N TYR A 347 4.75 18.46 6.30
CA TYR A 347 4.16 19.39 5.33
C TYR A 347 5.21 20.15 4.49
N MET A 348 6.39 20.37 5.03
CA MET A 348 7.48 21.05 4.33
C MET A 348 8.04 20.23 3.16
N GLN A 349 7.80 18.93 3.11
CA GLN A 349 8.31 18.02 2.09
C GLN A 349 7.27 17.64 1.03
N GLN A 350 6.07 18.20 1.07
CA GLN A 350 4.96 17.84 0.16
C GLN A 350 5.34 17.90 -1.32
N GLY A 351 6.08 18.93 -1.75
CA GLY A 351 6.50 19.04 -3.14
C GLY A 351 7.41 17.87 -3.59
N LYS A 352 8.34 17.45 -2.73
CA LYS A 352 9.21 16.29 -2.99
C LYS A 352 8.42 14.99 -2.95
N TYR A 353 7.51 14.84 -2.01
CA TYR A 353 6.61 13.70 -1.92
C TYR A 353 5.80 13.50 -3.20
N LEU A 354 5.12 14.54 -3.68
CA LEU A 354 4.35 14.50 -4.93
C LEU A 354 5.23 14.20 -6.15
N HIS A 355 6.46 14.74 -6.16
CA HIS A 355 7.41 14.43 -7.23
C HIS A 355 7.76 12.93 -7.25
N ILE A 356 7.99 12.32 -6.08
CA ILE A 356 8.26 10.87 -5.99
C ILE A 356 7.06 10.06 -6.49
N LEU A 357 5.84 10.40 -6.06
CA LEU A 357 4.65 9.67 -6.50
C LEU A 357 4.44 9.77 -8.02
N LYS A 358 4.68 10.95 -8.61
CA LYS A 358 4.62 11.15 -10.07
C LYS A 358 5.67 10.31 -10.79
N ASP A 359 6.91 10.30 -10.31
CA ASP A 359 8.00 9.49 -10.87
C ASP A 359 7.70 7.99 -10.81
N VAL A 360 7.09 7.52 -9.71
CA VAL A 360 6.63 6.13 -9.58
C VAL A 360 5.58 5.80 -10.64
N MET A 361 4.58 6.67 -10.83
CA MET A 361 3.54 6.46 -11.83
C MET A 361 4.07 6.53 -13.26
N GLU A 362 5.00 7.44 -13.56
CA GLU A 362 5.67 7.52 -14.85
C GLU A 362 6.46 6.24 -15.16
N LYS A 363 7.22 5.73 -14.20
CA LYS A 363 7.97 4.47 -14.37
C LYS A 363 7.08 3.26 -14.55
N LEU A 364 5.92 3.25 -13.91
CA LEU A 364 4.90 2.23 -14.10
C LEU A 364 4.31 2.30 -15.51
N SER A 365 3.94 3.49 -15.98
CA SER A 365 3.41 3.76 -17.31
C SER A 365 4.36 3.31 -18.42
N ILE A 366 5.64 3.73 -18.38
CA ILE A 366 6.63 3.33 -19.37
C ILE A 366 7.11 1.87 -19.22
N GLY A 367 6.60 1.14 -18.22
CA GLY A 367 6.91 -0.27 -18.01
C GLY A 367 8.32 -0.53 -17.46
N THR A 368 8.94 0.43 -16.78
CA THR A 368 10.23 0.21 -16.08
C THR A 368 10.12 -0.91 -15.07
N PHE A 369 8.98 -1.03 -14.42
CA PHE A 369 8.65 -2.14 -13.54
C PHE A 369 7.17 -2.53 -13.69
N ARG A 370 6.85 -3.74 -13.22
CA ARG A 370 5.48 -4.25 -13.09
C ARG A 370 5.26 -4.75 -11.67
N PRO A 371 4.14 -4.39 -11.05
CA PRO A 371 3.83 -4.86 -9.71
C PRO A 371 3.44 -6.33 -9.70
N GLN A 372 3.60 -6.97 -8.55
CA GLN A 372 3.15 -8.34 -8.29
C GLN A 372 1.79 -8.28 -7.59
N LEU A 373 0.73 -8.27 -8.38
CA LEU A 373 -0.65 -8.16 -7.89
C LEU A 373 -1.38 -9.49 -8.03
N ASP A 374 -2.38 -9.68 -7.18
CA ASP A 374 -3.38 -10.72 -7.34
C ASP A 374 -4.60 -10.17 -8.08
N GLU A 375 -5.54 -11.03 -8.48
CA GLU A 375 -6.80 -10.58 -9.07
C GLU A 375 -7.59 -9.76 -8.04
N PRO A 376 -8.29 -8.69 -8.47
CA PRO A 376 -9.07 -7.87 -7.57
C PRO A 376 -10.17 -8.69 -6.88
N ILE A 377 -10.30 -8.50 -5.58
CA ILE A 377 -11.32 -9.17 -4.76
C ILE A 377 -12.55 -8.27 -4.58
N PRO A 378 -13.73 -8.85 -4.36
CA PRO A 378 -14.93 -8.11 -4.02
C PRO A 378 -14.87 -7.57 -2.58
N ILE A 379 -15.52 -6.43 -2.33
CA ILE A 379 -15.47 -5.72 -1.04
C ILE A 379 -15.94 -6.57 0.16
N TYR A 380 -16.86 -7.52 -0.05
CA TYR A 380 -17.37 -8.37 1.04
C TYR A 380 -16.32 -9.36 1.59
N GLU A 381 -15.23 -9.62 0.85
CA GLU A 381 -14.10 -10.45 1.31
C GLU A 381 -13.02 -9.63 2.02
N ALA A 382 -13.12 -8.30 2.03
CA ALA A 382 -12.08 -7.41 2.49
C ALA A 382 -11.64 -7.63 3.95
N THR A 383 -12.55 -8.03 4.84
CA THR A 383 -12.21 -8.32 6.25
C THR A 383 -11.28 -9.53 6.36
N VAL A 384 -11.60 -10.61 5.66
CA VAL A 384 -10.80 -11.86 5.69
C VAL A 384 -9.43 -11.62 5.07
N VAL A 385 -9.41 -10.94 3.91
CA VAL A 385 -8.14 -10.63 3.23
C VAL A 385 -7.29 -9.70 4.06
N MET A 386 -7.88 -8.69 4.73
CA MET A 386 -7.12 -7.80 5.61
C MET A 386 -6.48 -8.54 6.79
N GLU A 387 -7.15 -9.54 7.36
CA GLU A 387 -6.56 -10.40 8.39
C GLU A 387 -5.37 -11.21 7.85
N MET A 388 -5.47 -11.72 6.61
CA MET A 388 -4.38 -12.44 5.97
C MET A 388 -3.18 -11.52 5.69
N VAL A 389 -3.45 -10.30 5.22
CA VAL A 389 -2.42 -9.26 4.98
C VAL A 389 -1.74 -8.87 6.29
N GLN A 390 -2.51 -8.62 7.36
CA GLN A 390 -1.97 -8.27 8.67
C GLN A 390 -1.08 -9.36 9.27
N LYS A 391 -1.41 -10.62 9.01
CA LYS A 391 -0.65 -11.79 9.45
C LYS A 391 0.48 -12.20 8.48
N ASN A 392 0.76 -11.38 7.47
CA ASN A 392 1.76 -11.64 6.41
C ASN A 392 1.61 -13.02 5.75
N LYS A 393 0.35 -13.42 5.47
CA LYS A 393 0.02 -14.72 4.86
C LYS A 393 -0.20 -14.65 3.35
N VAL A 394 -0.17 -13.46 2.76
CA VAL A 394 -0.33 -13.23 1.31
C VAL A 394 1.01 -12.92 0.67
N ARG A 395 1.25 -13.46 -0.52
CA ARG A 395 2.52 -13.28 -1.25
C ARG A 395 2.45 -12.17 -2.29
N LYS A 396 1.27 -11.89 -2.81
CA LYS A 396 1.03 -10.84 -3.79
C LYS A 396 0.22 -9.71 -3.17
N LYS A 397 0.35 -8.52 -3.71
CA LYS A 397 -0.45 -7.37 -3.28
C LYS A 397 -1.92 -7.62 -3.58
N GLN A 398 -2.74 -7.42 -2.57
CA GLN A 398 -4.19 -7.57 -2.67
C GLN A 398 -4.85 -6.22 -2.93
N VAL A 399 -5.89 -6.21 -3.75
CA VAL A 399 -6.66 -5.01 -4.09
C VAL A 399 -8.15 -5.31 -4.10
N VAL A 400 -8.96 -4.32 -3.75
CA VAL A 400 -10.43 -4.35 -3.89
C VAL A 400 -10.83 -3.42 -5.01
N GLN A 401 -11.70 -3.88 -5.89
CA GLN A 401 -12.41 -3.03 -6.84
C GLN A 401 -13.78 -2.68 -6.28
N LEU A 402 -14.08 -1.37 -6.20
CA LEU A 402 -15.29 -0.78 -5.66
C LEU A 402 -16.28 -0.37 -6.76
#